data_bbc22fa81247ba7bf52c6fc02b1f447c
#
_entry.id   bbc22fa81247ba7bf52c6fc02b1f447c
#
_cell.length_a   1.000
_cell.length_b   1.000
_cell.length_c   1.000
_cell.angle_alpha   90.00
_cell.angle_beta   90.00
_cell.angle_gamma   90.00
#
_symmetry.space_group_name_H-M   'P 1'
#
loop_
_entity.id
_entity.type
_entity.pdbx_description
1 polymer ?
#
loop_
_entity_poly.entity_id
_entity_poly.type
_entity_poly.pdbx_seq_one_letter_code
_entity_poly.pdbx_strand_id
1 'polypeptide(L)'
;MRAVWTFALMTMRSLLRRRTIWGILLVLVLALVGIGQVPSFDVSGKSRFIIEFGLFGLEVGALLLAIGLASNIYPRDRERKTVMPLLAVPLSRGRYLLGRFLGAAIVSGAAMLLGCLGLMGILAANGFGVPSSLLPATLLLLVEGWFLLAVVFFFSFWTSPPLNAPLTAM
;
A
#
# COMPACT_ATOMS: atom_id res chain seq x y z
N MET A 1 23.14 6.00 4.93
CA MET A 1 21.82 5.80 5.55
C MET A 1 20.92 7.04 5.51
N ARG A 2 21.42 8.25 5.80
CA ARG A 2 20.61 9.50 5.78
C ARG A 2 19.89 9.75 4.44
N ALA A 3 20.55 9.51 3.31
CA ALA A 3 19.95 9.72 1.97
C ALA A 3 18.73 8.81 1.72
N VAL A 4 18.79 7.51 2.06
CA VAL A 4 17.67 6.57 1.89
C VAL A 4 16.44 7.01 2.69
N TRP A 5 16.66 7.45 3.93
CA TRP A 5 15.58 7.94 4.79
C TRP A 5 14.95 9.24 4.26
N THR A 6 15.76 10.16 3.74
CA THR A 6 15.24 11.38 3.11
C THR A 6 14.35 11.06 1.90
N PHE A 7 14.76 10.10 1.05
CA PHE A 7 13.92 9.65 -0.09
C PHE A 7 12.65 8.93 0.37
N ALA A 8 12.71 8.14 1.44
CA ALA A 8 11.53 7.52 2.01
C ALA A 8 10.51 8.55 2.50
N LEU A 9 10.95 9.56 3.23
CA LEU A 9 10.10 10.66 3.70
C LEU A 9 9.49 11.48 2.55
N MET A 10 10.30 11.80 1.53
CA MET A 10 9.80 12.51 0.34
C MET A 10 8.74 11.68 -0.39
N THR A 11 8.96 10.37 -0.52
CA THR A 11 8.00 9.45 -1.13
C THR A 11 6.71 9.39 -0.33
N MET A 12 6.80 9.22 0.98
CA MET A 12 5.64 9.19 1.87
C MET A 12 4.80 10.49 1.74
N ARG A 13 5.44 11.66 1.81
CA ARG A 13 4.74 12.95 1.64
C ARG A 13 4.10 13.08 0.25
N SER A 14 4.78 12.64 -0.80
CA SER A 14 4.27 12.65 -2.17
C SER A 14 3.07 11.74 -2.33
N LEU A 15 3.08 10.55 -1.71
CA LEU A 15 2.02 9.56 -1.78
C LEU A 15 0.79 10.00 -1.00
N LEU A 16 0.95 10.52 0.22
CA LEU A 16 -0.16 11.03 1.04
C LEU A 16 -0.91 12.21 0.40
N ARG A 17 -0.28 12.97 -0.46
CA ARG A 17 -0.93 14.06 -1.22
C ARG A 17 -1.74 13.56 -2.43
N ARG A 18 -1.74 12.29 -2.75
CA ARG A 18 -2.41 11.75 -3.94
C ARG A 18 -3.86 11.38 -3.66
N ARG A 19 -4.75 11.89 -4.46
CA ARG A 19 -6.19 11.57 -4.40
C ARG A 19 -6.47 10.08 -4.60
N THR A 20 -5.67 9.39 -5.40
CA THR A 20 -5.80 7.95 -5.65
C THR A 20 -5.69 7.11 -4.39
N ILE A 21 -4.73 7.44 -3.49
CA ILE A 21 -4.54 6.72 -2.23
C ILE A 21 -5.74 6.93 -1.31
N TRP A 22 -6.21 8.16 -1.21
CA TRP A 22 -7.41 8.48 -0.44
C TRP A 22 -8.65 7.79 -1.00
N GLY A 23 -8.76 7.66 -2.34
CA GLY A 23 -9.83 6.90 -2.98
C GLY A 23 -9.81 5.42 -2.60
N ILE A 24 -8.64 4.78 -2.63
CA ILE A 24 -8.48 3.38 -2.23
C ILE A 24 -8.81 3.19 -0.74
N LEU A 25 -8.32 4.08 0.13
CA LEU A 25 -8.62 4.04 1.56
C LEU A 25 -10.10 4.24 1.83
N LEU A 26 -10.76 5.15 1.11
CA LEU A 26 -12.19 5.39 1.24
C LEU A 26 -13.00 4.15 0.84
N VAL A 27 -12.65 3.50 -0.27
CA VAL A 27 -13.30 2.25 -0.70
C VAL A 27 -13.10 1.15 0.35
N LEU A 28 -11.91 1.03 0.92
CA LEU A 28 -11.61 0.06 1.98
C LEU A 28 -12.47 0.32 3.23
N VAL A 29 -12.56 1.57 3.67
CA VAL A 29 -13.40 1.95 4.83
C VAL A 29 -14.87 1.67 4.55
N LEU A 30 -15.38 2.04 3.37
CA LEU A 30 -16.77 1.76 2.99
C LEU A 30 -17.06 0.27 2.94
N ALA A 31 -16.15 -0.55 2.42
CA ALA A 31 -16.28 -1.99 2.40
C ALA A 31 -16.34 -2.57 3.82
N LEU A 32 -15.43 -2.13 4.71
CA LEU A 32 -15.43 -2.58 6.11
C LEU A 32 -16.72 -2.18 6.85
N VAL A 33 -17.18 -0.94 6.68
CA VAL A 33 -18.43 -0.47 7.30
C VAL A 33 -19.62 -1.26 6.76
N GLY A 34 -19.67 -1.51 5.44
CA GLY A 34 -20.72 -2.31 4.80
C GLY A 34 -20.80 -3.72 5.37
N ILE A 35 -19.66 -4.37 5.59
CA ILE A 35 -19.61 -5.71 6.22
C ILE A 35 -20.20 -5.72 7.61
N GLY A 36 -19.94 -4.67 8.41
CA GLY A 36 -20.50 -4.55 9.77
C GLY A 36 -22.01 -4.40 9.82
N GLN A 37 -22.64 -3.91 8.74
CA GLN A 37 -24.10 -3.67 8.68
C GLN A 37 -24.91 -4.88 8.18
N VAL A 38 -24.25 -5.95 7.71
CA VAL A 38 -24.95 -7.12 7.19
C VAL A 38 -25.75 -7.79 8.32
N PRO A 39 -27.11 -7.87 8.20
CA PRO A 39 -27.92 -8.57 9.16
C PRO A 39 -27.67 -10.07 9.05
N SER A 40 -27.36 -10.72 10.16
CA SER A 40 -27.22 -12.17 10.22
C SER A 40 -28.19 -12.75 11.24
N PHE A 41 -28.78 -13.89 10.90
CA PHE A 41 -29.74 -14.58 11.71
C PHE A 41 -29.11 -15.31 12.92
N ASP A 42 -27.78 -15.53 12.89
CA ASP A 42 -27.04 -16.19 13.96
C ASP A 42 -25.90 -15.30 14.48
N VAL A 43 -25.86 -15.11 15.80
CA VAL A 43 -24.86 -14.25 16.45
C VAL A 43 -23.45 -14.83 16.35
N SER A 44 -23.31 -16.17 16.43
CA SER A 44 -22.03 -16.84 16.32
C SER A 44 -21.46 -16.79 14.89
N GLY A 45 -22.31 -16.91 13.88
CA GLY A 45 -21.97 -16.79 12.48
C GLY A 45 -21.56 -15.37 12.09
N LYS A 46 -22.16 -14.33 12.71
CA LYS A 46 -21.88 -12.93 12.38
C LYS A 46 -20.45 -12.51 12.71
N SER A 47 -19.92 -12.88 13.85
CA SER A 47 -18.55 -12.50 14.23
C SER A 47 -17.51 -13.10 13.27
N ARG A 48 -17.69 -14.38 12.94
CA ARG A 48 -16.82 -15.08 11.99
C ARG A 48 -16.90 -14.48 10.59
N PHE A 49 -18.11 -14.16 10.14
CA PHE A 49 -18.33 -13.47 8.86
C PHE A 49 -17.59 -12.13 8.79
N ILE A 50 -17.72 -11.27 9.83
CA ILE A 50 -17.05 -9.97 9.89
C ILE A 50 -15.53 -10.14 9.83
N ILE A 51 -14.97 -11.15 10.52
CA ILE A 51 -13.52 -11.40 10.54
C ILE A 51 -13.04 -11.88 9.16
N GLU A 52 -13.68 -12.90 8.60
CA GLU A 52 -13.25 -13.50 7.33
C GLU A 52 -13.36 -12.49 6.17
N PHE A 53 -14.51 -11.84 6.03
CA PHE A 53 -14.72 -10.83 5.00
C PHE A 53 -13.93 -9.53 5.26
N GLY A 54 -13.71 -9.17 6.52
CA GLY A 54 -12.88 -8.05 6.88
C GLY A 54 -11.41 -8.27 6.50
N LEU A 55 -10.86 -9.44 6.80
CA LEU A 55 -9.49 -9.83 6.39
C LEU A 55 -9.37 -9.92 4.87
N PHE A 56 -10.34 -10.51 4.18
CA PHE A 56 -10.38 -10.52 2.71
C PHE A 56 -10.42 -9.10 2.12
N GLY A 57 -11.21 -8.20 2.71
CA GLY A 57 -11.24 -6.79 2.31
C GLY A 57 -9.89 -6.09 2.50
N LEU A 58 -9.17 -6.41 3.58
CA LEU A 58 -7.81 -5.92 3.81
C LEU A 58 -6.81 -6.47 2.80
N GLU A 59 -6.90 -7.74 2.44
CA GLU A 59 -6.07 -8.39 1.41
C GLU A 59 -6.26 -7.73 0.04
N VAL A 60 -7.51 -7.56 -0.40
CA VAL A 60 -7.84 -6.83 -1.65
C VAL A 60 -7.34 -5.39 -1.57
N GLY A 61 -7.49 -4.73 -0.42
CA GLY A 61 -6.97 -3.39 -0.16
C GLY A 61 -5.45 -3.32 -0.29
N ALA A 62 -4.72 -4.32 0.24
CA ALA A 62 -3.26 -4.44 0.09
C ALA A 62 -2.83 -4.54 -1.37
N LEU A 63 -3.52 -5.40 -2.15
CA LEU A 63 -3.28 -5.57 -3.58
C LEU A 63 -3.49 -4.26 -4.35
N LEU A 64 -4.62 -3.58 -4.13
CA LEU A 64 -4.92 -2.30 -4.77
C LEU A 64 -3.91 -1.22 -4.39
N LEU A 65 -3.49 -1.16 -3.12
CA LEU A 65 -2.44 -0.25 -2.67
C LEU A 65 -1.10 -0.58 -3.33
N ALA A 66 -0.70 -1.86 -3.40
CA ALA A 66 0.55 -2.26 -4.03
C ALA A 66 0.59 -1.83 -5.50
N ILE A 67 -0.47 -2.09 -6.27
CA ILE A 67 -0.59 -1.68 -7.66
C ILE A 67 -0.62 -0.14 -7.77
N GLY A 68 -1.46 0.53 -6.98
CA GLY A 68 -1.62 1.99 -7.02
C GLY A 68 -0.35 2.74 -6.61
N LEU A 69 0.43 2.23 -5.66
CA LEU A 69 1.69 2.81 -5.23
C LEU A 69 2.79 2.57 -6.25
N ALA A 70 2.99 1.32 -6.67
CA ALA A 70 4.09 0.95 -7.56
C ALA A 70 3.93 1.53 -8.97
N SER A 71 2.74 1.47 -9.56
CA SER A 71 2.46 2.00 -10.90
C SER A 71 2.63 3.51 -11.03
N ASN A 72 2.53 4.23 -9.93
CA ASN A 72 2.62 5.70 -9.93
C ASN A 72 3.97 6.27 -9.52
N ILE A 73 4.86 5.50 -8.91
CA ILE A 73 6.14 6.02 -8.42
C ILE A 73 7.12 6.21 -9.57
N TYR A 74 7.32 5.19 -10.40
CA TYR A 74 8.37 5.17 -11.41
C TYR A 74 8.07 5.99 -12.68
N PRO A 75 6.89 5.89 -13.32
CA PRO A 75 6.62 6.65 -14.56
C PRO A 75 6.68 8.16 -14.39
N ARG A 76 6.19 8.69 -13.28
CA ARG A 76 6.17 10.15 -13.02
C ARG A 76 7.52 10.77 -12.69
N ASP A 77 8.40 10.03 -12.03
CA ASP A 77 9.75 10.53 -11.77
C ASP A 77 10.51 10.69 -13.09
N ARG A 78 10.15 9.87 -14.09
CA ARG A 78 10.70 9.93 -15.45
C ARG A 78 10.13 11.10 -16.26
N GLU A 79 8.80 11.28 -16.27
CA GLU A 79 8.13 12.36 -17.01
C GLU A 79 8.56 13.76 -16.53
N ARG A 80 8.82 13.92 -15.24
CA ARG A 80 9.26 15.19 -14.64
C ARG A 80 10.74 15.49 -14.86
N LYS A 81 11.50 14.64 -15.56
CA LYS A 81 12.96 14.78 -15.75
C LYS A 81 13.74 15.02 -14.44
N THR A 82 13.13 14.74 -13.30
CA THR A 82 13.75 14.90 -11.97
C THR A 82 14.88 13.90 -11.74
N VAL A 83 14.97 12.88 -12.58
CA VAL A 83 16.07 11.91 -12.59
C VAL A 83 17.38 12.55 -13.10
N MET A 84 17.30 13.55 -13.99
CA MET A 84 18.52 14.18 -14.56
C MET A 84 19.37 14.96 -13.54
N PRO A 85 18.82 15.87 -12.71
CA PRO A 85 19.60 16.52 -11.66
C PRO A 85 20.01 15.56 -10.52
N LEU A 86 19.30 14.45 -10.32
CA LEU A 86 19.66 13.41 -9.35
C LEU A 86 20.89 12.58 -9.82
N LEU A 87 21.12 12.45 -11.12
CA LEU A 87 22.32 11.81 -11.68
C LEU A 87 23.59 12.67 -11.53
N ALA A 88 23.44 13.97 -11.30
CA ALA A 88 24.56 14.87 -11.00
C ALA A 88 25.11 14.68 -9.57
N VAL A 89 24.34 14.04 -8.67
CA VAL A 89 24.80 13.65 -7.34
C VAL A 89 25.25 12.19 -7.39
N PRO A 90 26.41 11.79 -6.84
CA PRO A 90 26.93 10.41 -6.89
C PRO A 90 26.14 9.47 -5.96
N LEU A 91 24.84 9.32 -6.24
CA LEU A 91 23.95 8.41 -5.54
C LEU A 91 23.82 7.11 -6.32
N SER A 92 24.09 5.97 -5.67
CA SER A 92 23.87 4.67 -6.29
C SER A 92 22.37 4.47 -6.58
N ARG A 93 22.04 3.99 -7.78
CA ARG A 93 20.66 3.70 -8.23
C ARG A 93 19.90 2.83 -7.21
N GLY A 94 20.59 1.89 -6.55
CA GLY A 94 20.01 1.03 -5.54
C GLY A 94 19.54 1.79 -4.29
N ARG A 95 20.29 2.81 -3.83
CA ARG A 95 19.87 3.60 -2.66
C ARG A 95 18.62 4.43 -2.93
N TYR A 96 18.49 4.94 -4.17
CA TYR A 96 17.29 5.65 -4.60
C TYR A 96 16.06 4.72 -4.61
N LEU A 97 16.19 3.54 -5.25
CA LEU A 97 15.12 2.53 -5.32
C LEU A 97 14.69 2.04 -3.94
N LEU A 98 15.66 1.73 -3.07
CA LEU A 98 15.38 1.32 -1.70
C LEU A 98 14.63 2.41 -0.92
N GLY A 99 15.01 3.68 -1.05
CA GLY A 99 14.31 4.78 -0.40
C GLY A 99 12.86 4.91 -0.88
N ARG A 100 12.63 4.76 -2.18
CA ARG A 100 11.28 4.80 -2.77
C ARG A 100 10.41 3.62 -2.32
N PHE A 101 10.98 2.42 -2.33
CA PHE A 101 10.30 1.21 -1.84
C PHE A 101 9.94 1.32 -0.35
N LEU A 102 10.89 1.73 0.50
CA LEU A 102 10.64 1.91 1.92
C LEU A 102 9.53 2.94 2.19
N GLY A 103 9.53 4.06 1.47
CA GLY A 103 8.46 5.05 1.58
C GLY A 103 7.08 4.48 1.23
N ALA A 104 6.99 3.67 0.18
CA ALA A 104 5.75 3.00 -0.21
C ALA A 104 5.34 1.92 0.81
N ALA A 105 6.30 1.14 1.32
CA ALA A 105 6.08 0.10 2.32
C ALA A 105 5.57 0.70 3.66
N ILE A 106 6.07 1.85 4.07
CA ILE A 106 5.58 2.55 5.27
C ILE A 106 4.13 3.00 5.06
N VAL A 107 3.80 3.58 3.91
CA VAL A 107 2.43 4.06 3.62
C VAL A 107 1.45 2.88 3.54
N SER A 108 1.81 1.79 2.84
CA SER A 108 0.96 0.60 2.76
C SER A 108 0.79 -0.07 4.13
N GLY A 109 1.87 -0.19 4.91
CA GLY A 109 1.84 -0.73 6.26
C GLY A 109 0.94 0.09 7.20
N ALA A 110 1.05 1.42 7.18
CA ALA A 110 0.17 2.29 7.96
C ALA A 110 -1.30 2.14 7.55
N ALA A 111 -1.60 2.04 6.25
CA ALA A 111 -2.95 1.82 5.76
C ALA A 111 -3.53 0.47 6.24
N MET A 112 -2.73 -0.60 6.21
CA MET A 112 -3.13 -1.93 6.69
C MET A 112 -3.39 -1.93 8.19
N LEU A 113 -2.53 -1.29 8.98
CA LEU A 113 -2.73 -1.16 10.43
C LEU A 113 -4.01 -0.37 10.76
N LEU A 114 -4.28 0.73 10.04
CA LEU A 114 -5.53 1.48 10.19
C LEU A 114 -6.75 0.63 9.82
N GLY A 115 -6.67 -0.16 8.75
CA GLY A 115 -7.72 -1.09 8.37
C GLY A 115 -7.98 -2.16 9.44
N CYS A 116 -6.93 -2.73 10.04
CA CYS A 116 -7.03 -3.66 11.15
C CYS A 116 -7.71 -3.02 12.38
N LEU A 117 -7.29 -1.81 12.75
CA LEU A 117 -7.93 -1.05 13.83
C LEU A 117 -9.40 -0.78 13.53
N GLY A 118 -9.74 -0.47 12.28
CA GLY A 118 -11.12 -0.32 11.82
C GLY A 118 -11.92 -1.61 12.00
N LEU A 119 -11.36 -2.77 11.62
CA LEU A 119 -11.99 -4.07 11.79
C LEU A 119 -12.20 -4.41 13.27
N MET A 120 -11.21 -4.15 14.12
CA MET A 120 -11.35 -4.29 15.58
C MET A 120 -12.46 -3.39 16.13
N GLY A 121 -12.55 -2.15 15.67
CA GLY A 121 -13.60 -1.20 16.03
C GLY A 121 -15.00 -1.69 15.64
N ILE A 122 -15.15 -2.28 14.46
CA ILE A 122 -16.42 -2.84 13.99
C ILE A 122 -16.84 -4.05 14.84
N LEU A 123 -15.90 -4.94 15.18
CA LEU A 123 -16.17 -6.07 16.08
C LEU A 123 -16.63 -5.58 17.44
N ALA A 124 -15.93 -4.63 18.04
CA ALA A 124 -16.27 -4.04 19.33
C ALA A 124 -17.64 -3.34 19.30
N ALA A 125 -17.94 -2.57 18.23
CA ALA A 125 -19.21 -1.89 18.06
C ALA A 125 -20.42 -2.85 17.94
N ASN A 126 -20.18 -4.06 17.42
CA ASN A 126 -21.19 -5.12 17.36
C ASN A 126 -21.24 -6.00 18.63
N GLY A 127 -20.49 -5.65 19.68
CA GLY A 127 -20.47 -6.38 20.95
C GLY A 127 -19.67 -7.69 20.92
N PHE A 128 -18.86 -7.92 19.88
CA PHE A 128 -18.00 -9.10 19.77
C PHE A 128 -16.64 -8.86 20.38
N GLY A 129 -16.11 -9.89 21.06
CA GLY A 129 -14.72 -9.87 21.53
C GLY A 129 -13.74 -9.87 20.35
N VAL A 130 -12.62 -9.16 20.51
CA VAL A 130 -11.55 -9.16 19.51
C VAL A 130 -10.74 -10.45 19.67
N PRO A 131 -10.71 -11.35 18.67
CA PRO A 131 -9.94 -12.59 18.78
C PRO A 131 -8.44 -12.31 18.74
N SER A 132 -7.69 -13.01 19.58
CA SER A 132 -6.21 -12.89 19.63
C SER A 132 -5.52 -13.28 18.33
N SER A 133 -6.17 -14.07 17.48
CA SER A 133 -5.69 -14.46 16.15
C SER A 133 -5.70 -13.32 15.12
N LEU A 134 -6.41 -12.23 15.37
CA LEU A 134 -6.53 -11.11 14.43
C LEU A 134 -5.19 -10.39 14.24
N LEU A 135 -4.42 -10.21 15.30
CA LEU A 135 -3.10 -9.59 15.26
C LEU A 135 -2.11 -10.35 14.39
N PRO A 136 -1.86 -11.66 14.62
CA PRO A 136 -0.95 -12.42 13.75
C PRO A 136 -1.46 -12.53 12.30
N ALA A 137 -2.77 -12.63 12.08
CA ALA A 137 -3.33 -12.61 10.73
C ALA A 137 -3.03 -11.28 10.01
N THR A 138 -3.17 -10.14 10.68
CA THR A 138 -2.86 -8.83 10.10
C THR A 138 -1.37 -8.66 9.82
N LEU A 139 -0.48 -9.18 10.68
CA LEU A 139 0.96 -9.17 10.44
C LEU A 139 1.32 -10.01 9.20
N LEU A 140 0.68 -11.15 9.02
CA LEU A 140 0.87 -11.99 7.84
C LEU A 140 0.43 -11.27 6.56
N LEU A 141 -0.75 -10.66 6.56
CA LEU A 141 -1.25 -9.84 5.44
C LEU A 141 -0.33 -8.64 5.14
N LEU A 142 0.29 -8.06 6.15
CA LEU A 142 1.23 -6.96 5.97
C LEU A 142 2.50 -7.43 5.25
N VAL A 143 3.06 -8.59 5.62
CA VAL A 143 4.21 -9.19 4.95
C VAL A 143 3.86 -9.55 3.50
N GLU A 144 2.70 -10.16 3.27
CA GLU A 144 2.18 -10.46 1.95
C GLU A 144 2.02 -9.20 1.09
N GLY A 145 1.40 -8.14 1.64
CA GLY A 145 1.27 -6.85 0.98
C GLY A 145 2.61 -6.22 0.60
N TRP A 146 3.63 -6.34 1.45
CA TRP A 146 4.99 -5.87 1.12
C TRP A 146 5.66 -6.73 0.06
N PHE A 147 5.42 -8.04 0.05
CA PHE A 147 5.89 -8.93 -1.01
C PHE A 147 5.25 -8.57 -2.35
N LEU A 148 3.93 -8.39 -2.39
CA LEU A 148 3.21 -7.94 -3.59
C LEU A 148 3.72 -6.57 -4.08
N LEU A 149 3.93 -5.63 -3.15
CA LEU A 149 4.51 -4.33 -3.47
C LEU A 149 5.89 -4.46 -4.11
N ALA A 150 6.76 -5.35 -3.58
CA ALA A 150 8.09 -5.58 -4.13
C ALA A 150 8.02 -6.17 -5.54
N VAL A 151 7.14 -7.13 -5.78
CA VAL A 151 6.92 -7.77 -7.09
C VAL A 151 6.43 -6.73 -8.11
N VAL A 152 5.39 -5.96 -7.77
CA VAL A 152 4.84 -4.93 -8.68
C VAL A 152 5.87 -3.83 -8.94
N PHE A 153 6.67 -3.46 -7.93
CA PHE A 153 7.75 -2.48 -8.07
C PHE A 153 8.84 -2.98 -9.01
N PHE A 154 9.21 -4.25 -8.92
CA PHE A 154 10.18 -4.90 -9.80
C PHE A 154 9.67 -4.90 -11.24
N PHE A 155 8.44 -5.34 -11.50
CA PHE A 155 7.86 -5.34 -12.84
C PHE A 155 7.68 -3.93 -13.39
N SER A 156 7.28 -2.97 -12.59
CA SER A 156 7.18 -1.56 -13.01
C SER A 156 8.53 -0.99 -13.48
N PHE A 157 9.62 -1.44 -12.89
CA PHE A 157 10.96 -1.08 -13.30
C PHE A 157 11.37 -1.76 -14.62
N TRP A 158 11.04 -3.04 -14.78
CA TRP A 158 11.39 -3.83 -15.94
C TRP A 158 10.60 -3.42 -17.20
N THR A 159 9.31 -3.13 -17.05
CA THR A 159 8.40 -2.81 -18.17
C THR A 159 8.59 -1.39 -18.70
N SER A 160 9.32 -0.53 -17.98
CA SER A 160 9.59 0.82 -18.45
C SER A 160 10.60 0.78 -19.60
N PRO A 161 10.25 1.23 -20.83
CA PRO A 161 11.14 1.19 -21.97
C PRO A 161 12.44 1.96 -21.66
N PRO A 162 13.60 1.49 -22.16
CA PRO A 162 14.88 2.12 -21.88
C PRO A 162 14.89 3.57 -22.37
N LEU A 163 15.66 4.42 -21.69
CA LEU A 163 15.79 5.87 -21.92
C LEU A 163 16.27 6.27 -23.33
N ASN A 164 16.54 5.31 -24.20
CA ASN A 164 17.11 5.53 -25.53
C ASN A 164 16.06 5.85 -26.62
N ALA A 165 14.77 5.72 -26.36
CA ALA A 165 13.73 5.99 -27.35
C ALA A 165 13.69 7.44 -27.88
N PRO A 166 13.98 8.50 -27.11
CA PRO A 166 14.00 9.85 -27.65
C PRO A 166 15.29 10.22 -28.39
N LEU A 167 16.39 9.42 -28.26
CA LEU A 167 17.65 9.71 -28.95
C LEU A 167 17.72 9.11 -30.36
N THR A 168 16.87 8.15 -30.69
CA THR A 168 16.79 7.53 -32.03
C THR A 168 15.73 8.17 -32.91
N ALA A 169 14.96 9.15 -32.39
CA ALA A 169 13.90 9.88 -33.11
C ALA A 169 14.34 11.29 -33.56
N MET A 170 15.63 11.62 -33.43
CA MET A 170 16.27 12.76 -34.08
C MET A 170 17.19 12.26 -35.23
#